data_d985affc64d12948742b76ac5218830c
#
_entry.id   d985affc64d12948742b76ac5218830c
#
_cell.length_a   1.000
_cell.length_b   1.000
_cell.length_c   1.000
_cell.angle_alpha   90.00
_cell.angle_beta   90.00
_cell.angle_gamma   90.00
#
_symmetry.space_group_name_H-M   'P 1'
#
loop_
_entity.id
_entity.type
_entity.pdbx_description
1 polymer ?
#
loop_
_entity_poly.entity_id
_entity_poly.type
_entity_poly.pdbx_seq_one_letter_code
_entity_poly.pdbx_strand_id
1 'polypeptide(L)'
;MTMDRSAFGKVAVLMGGASAEREVSLRSGRRVVDALLGRGYDAVALDWTGADSNLWSELRRERIEVAFIALHGTLGEDGCVQGLLECCAIPYTGSSVLASALAMDKVASRRVFDQECIESPRWSVHRGAADVQRIGFPLVVKPSREGSSIGVSIVHSQEYLDAALSTARRLHGVVLVEEYVRGREIEVAVLDGEVLGEVEIQPLTEFYDYAAKYQRNDTKYLVPAPLSAVERQLVHDLGRRAHAALGCSGVSRTDLLLTASGRAVCLEVDTLPGLTERSLVPKIAEQCGIAFPELCERILASAALKA
;
A
#
# COMPACT_ATOMS: atom_id res chain seq x y z
N MET A 1 9.71 -24.72 -8.57
CA MET A 1 10.82 -24.40 -9.49
C MET A 1 11.85 -23.61 -8.70
N THR A 2 13.11 -24.05 -8.65
CA THR A 2 14.20 -23.23 -8.07
C THR A 2 14.52 -22.12 -9.08
N MET A 3 14.34 -20.86 -8.68
CA MET A 3 14.70 -19.72 -9.51
C MET A 3 16.23 -19.70 -9.73
N ASP A 4 16.65 -19.38 -10.95
CA ASP A 4 18.06 -19.13 -11.24
C ASP A 4 18.46 -17.78 -10.64
N ARG A 5 19.13 -17.83 -9.50
CA ARG A 5 19.54 -16.64 -8.72
C ARG A 5 20.59 -15.80 -9.44
N SER A 6 21.39 -16.42 -10.32
CA SER A 6 22.42 -15.72 -11.09
C SER A 6 21.82 -14.76 -12.12
N ALA A 7 20.55 -14.94 -12.48
CA ALA A 7 19.85 -14.07 -13.43
C ALA A 7 19.55 -12.66 -12.89
N PHE A 8 19.61 -12.45 -11.57
CA PHE A 8 19.30 -11.15 -10.97
C PHE A 8 20.52 -10.25 -10.76
N GLY A 9 21.75 -10.78 -10.84
CA GLY A 9 22.95 -10.00 -10.54
C GLY A 9 22.94 -9.39 -9.13
N LYS A 10 23.47 -8.16 -8.98
CA LYS A 10 23.50 -7.46 -7.68
C LYS A 10 22.20 -6.73 -7.40
N VAL A 11 21.54 -7.09 -6.30
CA VAL A 11 20.24 -6.57 -5.86
C VAL A 11 20.43 -5.41 -4.88
N ALA A 12 19.91 -4.21 -5.19
CA ALA A 12 19.76 -3.16 -4.18
C ALA A 12 18.42 -3.28 -3.48
N VAL A 13 18.40 -3.33 -2.16
CA VAL A 13 17.18 -3.14 -1.38
C VAL A 13 17.11 -1.66 -0.97
N LEU A 14 16.23 -0.92 -1.65
CA LEU A 14 16.02 0.51 -1.40
C LEU A 14 15.15 0.68 -0.16
N MET A 15 15.66 1.35 0.86
CA MET A 15 14.99 1.54 2.14
C MET A 15 15.21 2.95 2.68
N GLY A 16 14.53 3.29 3.78
CA GLY A 16 14.62 4.60 4.42
C GLY A 16 13.58 5.57 3.89
N GLY A 17 13.95 6.46 3.01
CA GLY A 17 13.06 7.49 2.49
C GLY A 17 12.95 8.73 3.38
N ALA A 18 12.26 9.77 2.89
CA ALA A 18 12.04 11.03 3.58
C ALA A 18 10.64 11.13 4.24
N SER A 19 9.80 10.10 4.08
CA SER A 19 8.43 10.10 4.60
C SER A 19 8.36 9.83 6.11
N ALA A 20 7.20 10.05 6.70
CA ALA A 20 6.92 9.70 8.10
C ALA A 20 7.06 8.18 8.38
N GLU A 21 7.11 7.35 7.33
CA GLU A 21 7.20 5.89 7.41
C GLU A 21 8.65 5.36 7.31
N ARG A 22 9.66 6.27 7.38
CA ARG A 22 11.09 5.91 7.28
C ARG A 22 11.50 4.72 8.16
N GLU A 23 11.09 4.69 9.42
CA GLU A 23 11.45 3.60 10.33
C GLU A 23 10.83 2.25 9.94
N VAL A 24 9.62 2.28 9.39
CA VAL A 24 8.96 1.08 8.84
C VAL A 24 9.72 0.57 7.62
N SER A 25 10.13 1.49 6.75
CA SER A 25 10.92 1.18 5.55
C SER A 25 12.29 0.57 5.90
N LEU A 26 13.02 1.17 6.85
CA LEU A 26 14.30 0.64 7.30
C LEU A 26 14.19 -0.77 7.89
N ARG A 27 13.13 -1.04 8.67
CA ARG A 27 12.88 -2.38 9.24
C ARG A 27 12.49 -3.38 8.16
N SER A 28 11.60 -3.01 7.25
CA SER A 28 11.20 -3.84 6.10
C SER A 28 12.43 -4.18 5.25
N GLY A 29 13.21 -3.17 4.88
CA GLY A 29 14.38 -3.34 4.01
C GLY A 29 15.47 -4.21 4.62
N ARG A 30 15.82 -4.01 5.89
CA ARG A 30 16.81 -4.87 6.58
C ARG A 30 16.38 -6.33 6.56
N ARG A 31 15.11 -6.59 6.88
CA ARG A 31 14.55 -7.93 6.88
C ARG A 31 14.57 -8.57 5.49
N VAL A 32 14.32 -7.79 4.43
CA VAL A 32 14.43 -8.25 3.04
C VAL A 32 15.88 -8.57 2.67
N VAL A 33 16.83 -7.70 3.04
CA VAL A 33 18.28 -7.96 2.82
C VAL A 33 18.69 -9.28 3.46
N ASP A 34 18.36 -9.47 4.75
CA ASP A 34 18.71 -10.69 5.47
C ASP A 34 18.08 -11.94 4.81
N ALA A 35 16.84 -11.83 4.36
CA ALA A 35 16.14 -12.92 3.67
C ALA A 35 16.81 -13.27 2.33
N LEU A 36 17.15 -12.28 1.52
CA LEU A 36 17.79 -12.48 0.21
C LEU A 36 19.22 -13.03 0.36
N LEU A 37 20.02 -12.48 1.29
CA LEU A 37 21.36 -13.00 1.61
C LEU A 37 21.29 -14.46 2.10
N GLY A 38 20.35 -14.77 3.01
CA GLY A 38 20.13 -16.13 3.49
C GLY A 38 19.72 -17.13 2.41
N ARG A 39 19.17 -16.62 1.30
CA ARG A 39 18.82 -17.41 0.09
C ARG A 39 19.95 -17.43 -0.95
N GLY A 40 21.07 -16.74 -0.72
CA GLY A 40 22.26 -16.75 -1.57
C GLY A 40 22.24 -15.74 -2.73
N TYR A 41 21.40 -14.68 -2.63
CA TYR A 41 21.45 -13.54 -3.55
C TYR A 41 22.58 -12.58 -3.15
N ASP A 42 23.17 -11.89 -4.12
CA ASP A 42 24.07 -10.75 -3.86
C ASP A 42 23.21 -9.50 -3.59
N ALA A 43 22.84 -9.28 -2.33
CA ALA A 43 21.93 -8.21 -1.94
C ALA A 43 22.63 -7.17 -1.07
N VAL A 44 22.37 -5.88 -1.31
CA VAL A 44 22.92 -4.75 -0.55
C VAL A 44 21.82 -3.79 -0.12
N ALA A 45 21.92 -3.29 1.13
CA ALA A 45 21.05 -2.25 1.64
C ALA A 45 21.46 -0.88 1.09
N LEU A 46 20.52 -0.12 0.54
CA LEU A 46 20.70 1.29 0.19
C LEU A 46 19.69 2.14 0.95
N ASP A 47 20.18 2.87 1.96
CA ASP A 47 19.38 3.83 2.74
C ASP A 47 19.29 5.15 1.98
N TRP A 48 18.21 5.33 1.24
CA TRP A 48 17.96 6.56 0.51
C TRP A 48 17.21 7.58 1.38
N THR A 49 17.82 8.75 1.60
CA THR A 49 17.27 9.81 2.46
C THR A 49 16.42 10.84 1.71
N GLY A 50 16.17 10.65 0.41
CA GLY A 50 15.36 11.56 -0.41
C GLY A 50 16.20 12.46 -1.32
N ALA A 51 15.68 13.67 -1.63
CA ALA A 51 16.22 14.56 -2.67
C ALA A 51 17.67 15.01 -2.45
N ASP A 52 18.14 15.06 -1.22
CA ASP A 52 19.52 15.49 -0.90
C ASP A 52 20.57 14.39 -1.11
N SER A 53 20.16 13.15 -1.38
CA SER A 53 21.04 12.02 -1.64
C SER A 53 21.07 11.68 -3.14
N ASN A 54 22.26 11.35 -3.64
CA ASN A 54 22.44 11.02 -5.04
C ASN A 54 22.26 9.51 -5.27
N LEU A 55 21.01 9.03 -5.18
CA LEU A 55 20.67 7.60 -5.39
C LEU A 55 21.23 7.08 -6.73
N TRP A 56 21.14 7.87 -7.80
CA TRP A 56 21.68 7.52 -9.11
C TRP A 56 23.18 7.15 -9.05
N SER A 57 23.99 7.99 -8.40
CA SER A 57 25.43 7.72 -8.28
C SER A 57 25.71 6.50 -7.42
N GLU A 58 24.92 6.25 -6.40
CA GLU A 58 25.05 5.07 -5.54
C GLU A 58 24.74 3.79 -6.29
N LEU A 59 23.63 3.76 -7.03
CA LEU A 59 23.24 2.61 -7.88
C LEU A 59 24.35 2.26 -8.88
N ARG A 60 24.94 3.26 -9.52
CA ARG A 60 26.05 3.07 -10.47
C ARG A 60 27.34 2.61 -9.80
N ARG A 61 27.72 3.25 -8.68
CA ARG A 61 28.92 2.88 -7.92
C ARG A 61 28.87 1.44 -7.45
N GLU A 62 27.72 1.01 -6.97
CA GLU A 62 27.48 -0.35 -6.50
C GLU A 62 27.22 -1.35 -7.62
N ARG A 63 27.12 -0.89 -8.88
CA ARG A 63 26.81 -1.72 -10.06
C ARG A 63 25.52 -2.52 -9.89
N ILE A 64 24.47 -1.84 -9.44
CA ILE A 64 23.17 -2.46 -9.18
C ILE A 64 22.53 -2.88 -10.51
N GLU A 65 22.03 -4.10 -10.56
CA GLU A 65 21.37 -4.69 -11.72
C GLU A 65 19.86 -4.81 -11.54
N VAL A 66 19.39 -4.89 -10.28
CA VAL A 66 17.96 -4.90 -9.97
C VAL A 66 17.71 -4.19 -8.63
N ALA A 67 16.55 -3.53 -8.50
CA ALA A 67 16.16 -2.86 -7.28
C ALA A 67 14.93 -3.54 -6.63
N PHE A 68 15.06 -3.95 -5.38
CA PHE A 68 13.94 -4.31 -4.52
C PHE A 68 13.51 -3.06 -3.76
N ILE A 69 12.29 -2.55 -4.03
CA ILE A 69 11.80 -1.34 -3.39
C ILE A 69 11.11 -1.72 -2.07
N ALA A 70 11.69 -1.26 -0.95
CA ALA A 70 11.13 -1.36 0.40
C ALA A 70 10.92 0.03 1.03
N LEU A 71 10.80 1.06 0.18
CA LEU A 71 10.44 2.42 0.55
C LEU A 71 8.93 2.54 0.80
N HIS A 72 8.52 3.52 1.60
CA HIS A 72 7.12 3.82 1.87
C HIS A 72 6.84 5.32 1.78
N GLY A 73 5.59 5.67 1.42
CA GLY A 73 5.11 7.04 1.34
C GLY A 73 5.71 7.84 0.19
N THR A 74 5.80 9.15 0.40
CA THR A 74 6.29 10.11 -0.60
C THR A 74 7.69 9.76 -1.11
N LEU A 75 7.88 9.87 -2.42
CA LEU A 75 9.05 9.47 -3.21
C LEU A 75 9.24 7.95 -3.34
N GLY A 76 8.65 7.13 -2.48
CA GLY A 76 8.76 5.67 -2.53
C GLY A 76 7.61 5.00 -3.27
N GLU A 77 6.36 5.41 -2.94
CA GLU A 77 5.13 4.77 -3.43
C GLU A 77 4.40 5.57 -4.52
N ASP A 78 4.88 6.78 -4.85
CA ASP A 78 4.19 7.75 -5.69
C ASP A 78 4.67 7.79 -7.15
N GLY A 79 5.52 6.85 -7.55
CA GLY A 79 6.08 6.78 -8.89
C GLY A 79 7.43 7.47 -9.06
N CYS A 80 7.91 8.25 -8.07
CA CYS A 80 9.15 9.02 -8.20
C CYS A 80 10.39 8.13 -8.29
N VAL A 81 10.59 7.20 -7.34
CA VAL A 81 11.72 6.27 -7.37
C VAL A 81 11.62 5.31 -8.55
N GLN A 82 10.40 4.89 -8.91
CA GLN A 82 10.15 4.06 -10.07
C GLN A 82 10.60 4.76 -11.35
N GLY A 83 10.25 6.04 -11.51
CA GLY A 83 10.69 6.85 -12.66
C GLY A 83 12.21 7.05 -12.71
N LEU A 84 12.88 7.20 -11.58
CA LEU A 84 14.33 7.21 -11.52
C LEU A 84 14.92 5.90 -12.02
N LEU A 85 14.40 4.76 -11.56
CA LEU A 85 14.87 3.43 -11.95
C LEU A 85 14.63 3.15 -13.43
N GLU A 86 13.49 3.58 -13.99
CA GLU A 86 13.25 3.54 -15.45
C GLU A 86 14.30 4.34 -16.22
N CYS A 87 14.60 5.57 -15.81
CA CYS A 87 15.65 6.38 -16.43
C CYS A 87 17.05 5.76 -16.31
N CYS A 88 17.27 4.94 -15.27
CA CYS A 88 18.50 4.20 -15.05
C CYS A 88 18.58 2.89 -15.83
N ALA A 89 17.49 2.45 -16.44
CA ALA A 89 17.31 1.11 -17.00
C ALA A 89 17.60 -0.01 -15.98
N ILE A 90 17.22 0.19 -14.72
CA ILE A 90 17.35 -0.80 -13.63
C ILE A 90 15.97 -1.41 -13.39
N PRO A 91 15.76 -2.71 -13.66
CA PRO A 91 14.53 -3.42 -13.30
C PRO A 91 14.24 -3.31 -11.81
N TYR A 92 12.96 -3.22 -11.44
CA TYR A 92 12.55 -3.02 -10.06
C TYR A 92 11.28 -3.80 -9.69
N THR A 93 11.13 -4.10 -8.40
CA THR A 93 9.94 -4.75 -7.84
C THR A 93 8.79 -3.76 -7.66
N GLY A 94 7.56 -4.27 -7.62
CA GLY A 94 6.35 -3.47 -7.39
C GLY A 94 5.77 -2.90 -8.67
N SER A 95 4.94 -1.89 -8.55
CA SER A 95 4.13 -1.33 -9.63
C SER A 95 4.90 -0.30 -10.48
N SER A 96 4.41 -0.04 -11.71
CA SER A 96 4.96 0.97 -12.63
C SER A 96 4.85 2.39 -12.07
N VAL A 97 5.49 3.37 -12.72
CA VAL A 97 5.38 4.79 -12.41
C VAL A 97 3.92 5.24 -12.36
N LEU A 98 3.15 4.91 -13.41
CA LEU A 98 1.75 5.32 -13.50
C LEU A 98 0.88 4.65 -12.41
N ALA A 99 1.01 3.34 -12.23
CA ALA A 99 0.21 2.59 -11.27
C ALA A 99 0.49 3.07 -9.83
N SER A 100 1.76 3.30 -9.47
CA SER A 100 2.14 3.86 -8.17
C SER A 100 1.57 5.25 -7.94
N ALA A 101 1.67 6.14 -8.93
CA ALA A 101 1.11 7.49 -8.84
C ALA A 101 -0.42 7.49 -8.73
N LEU A 102 -1.13 6.61 -9.47
CA LEU A 102 -2.58 6.47 -9.39
C LEU A 102 -3.02 5.92 -8.04
N ALA A 103 -2.35 4.92 -7.51
CA ALA A 103 -2.67 4.31 -6.23
C ALA A 103 -2.45 5.29 -5.06
N MET A 104 -1.36 6.05 -5.08
CA MET A 104 -1.03 7.03 -4.03
C MET A 104 -2.02 8.19 -3.99
N ASP A 105 -2.56 8.64 -5.14
CA ASP A 105 -3.54 9.73 -5.20
C ASP A 105 -4.98 9.20 -5.12
N LYS A 106 -5.61 9.34 -3.95
CA LYS A 106 -6.97 8.85 -3.69
C LYS A 106 -8.03 9.43 -4.64
N VAL A 107 -7.83 10.65 -5.15
CA VAL A 107 -8.75 11.22 -6.16
C VAL A 107 -8.56 10.53 -7.50
N ALA A 108 -7.31 10.24 -7.88
CA ALA A 108 -7.02 9.55 -9.14
C ALA A 108 -7.52 8.11 -9.07
N SER A 109 -7.21 7.37 -7.98
CA SER A 109 -7.67 5.98 -7.81
C SER A 109 -9.20 5.88 -7.80
N ARG A 110 -9.92 6.81 -7.13
CA ARG A 110 -11.39 6.82 -7.13
C ARG A 110 -11.99 7.02 -8.53
N ARG A 111 -11.39 7.87 -9.37
CA ARG A 111 -11.84 8.05 -10.77
C ARG A 111 -11.67 6.79 -11.60
N VAL A 112 -10.55 6.07 -11.39
CA VAL A 112 -10.33 4.77 -12.02
C VAL A 112 -11.34 3.75 -11.50
N PHE A 113 -11.58 3.71 -10.18
CA PHE A 113 -12.55 2.81 -9.59
C PHE A 113 -13.98 3.05 -10.12
N ASP A 114 -14.39 4.32 -10.23
CA ASP A 114 -15.69 4.66 -10.83
C ASP A 114 -15.79 4.17 -12.28
N GLN A 115 -14.74 4.35 -13.09
CA GLN A 115 -14.69 3.91 -14.50
C GLN A 115 -14.73 2.39 -14.64
N GLU A 116 -14.00 1.67 -13.77
CA GLU A 116 -13.85 0.21 -13.79
C GLU A 116 -14.92 -0.52 -12.95
N CYS A 117 -15.93 0.22 -12.47
CA CYS A 117 -16.99 -0.31 -11.61
C CYS A 117 -16.43 -1.07 -10.38
N ILE A 118 -15.36 -0.55 -9.78
CA ILE A 118 -14.83 -0.99 -8.50
C ILE A 118 -15.67 -0.32 -7.41
N GLU A 119 -16.35 -1.13 -6.60
CA GLU A 119 -17.17 -0.61 -5.52
C GLU A 119 -16.30 0.14 -4.50
N SER A 120 -16.59 1.42 -4.25
CA SER A 120 -15.89 2.27 -3.28
C SER A 120 -16.88 3.16 -2.52
N PRO A 121 -16.51 3.78 -1.38
CA PRO A 121 -17.39 4.74 -0.72
C PRO A 121 -17.78 5.88 -1.68
N ARG A 122 -19.02 6.40 -1.59
CA ARG A 122 -19.40 7.61 -2.31
C ARG A 122 -18.48 8.75 -1.89
N TRP A 123 -17.98 9.53 -2.82
CA TRP A 123 -16.92 10.50 -2.56
C TRP A 123 -17.09 11.81 -3.33
N SER A 124 -16.39 12.84 -2.86
CA SER A 124 -16.20 14.10 -3.57
C SER A 124 -14.89 14.75 -3.19
N VAL A 125 -14.29 15.50 -4.12
CA VAL A 125 -13.27 16.48 -3.75
C VAL A 125 -13.97 17.65 -3.06
N HIS A 126 -13.53 17.99 -1.86
CA HIS A 126 -14.11 19.10 -1.10
C HIS A 126 -13.77 20.44 -1.73
N ARG A 127 -14.76 21.12 -2.28
CA ARG A 127 -14.69 22.48 -2.84
C ARG A 127 -15.60 23.45 -2.10
N GLY A 128 -16.58 22.94 -1.35
CA GLY A 128 -17.53 23.73 -0.56
C GLY A 128 -18.65 22.91 0.06
N ALA A 129 -19.62 23.59 0.66
CA ALA A 129 -20.71 22.96 1.40
C ALA A 129 -21.56 21.98 0.58
N ALA A 130 -21.71 22.20 -0.72
CA ALA A 130 -22.48 21.32 -1.60
C ALA A 130 -21.91 19.90 -1.67
N ASP A 131 -20.58 19.74 -1.58
CA ASP A 131 -19.92 18.42 -1.58
C ASP A 131 -20.26 17.65 -0.30
N VAL A 132 -20.25 18.36 0.84
CA VAL A 132 -20.62 17.80 2.14
C VAL A 132 -22.10 17.40 2.17
N GLN A 133 -23.00 18.26 1.65
CA GLN A 133 -24.43 17.97 1.58
C GLN A 133 -24.75 16.72 0.74
N ARG A 134 -24.01 16.54 -0.35
CA ARG A 134 -24.16 15.36 -1.23
C ARG A 134 -23.76 14.05 -0.53
N ILE A 135 -22.73 14.08 0.29
CA ILE A 135 -22.26 12.90 1.04
C ILE A 135 -23.14 12.67 2.27
N GLY A 136 -23.38 13.71 3.08
CA GLY A 136 -24.10 13.63 4.34
C GLY A 136 -23.23 13.18 5.52
N PHE A 137 -23.74 13.36 6.76
CA PHE A 137 -23.07 12.87 7.96
C PHE A 137 -23.62 11.50 8.39
N PRO A 138 -22.78 10.64 9.02
CA PRO A 138 -21.35 10.80 9.21
C PRO A 138 -20.58 10.66 7.91
N LEU A 139 -19.45 11.39 7.80
CA LEU A 139 -18.55 11.33 6.66
C LEU A 139 -17.09 11.21 7.09
N VAL A 140 -16.23 10.83 6.16
CA VAL A 140 -14.78 10.79 6.35
C VAL A 140 -14.14 11.93 5.58
N VAL A 141 -13.25 12.67 6.25
CA VAL A 141 -12.38 13.70 5.66
C VAL A 141 -10.97 13.14 5.60
N LYS A 142 -10.32 13.20 4.43
CA LYS A 142 -8.94 12.74 4.28
C LYS A 142 -8.16 13.51 3.21
N PRO A 143 -6.83 13.67 3.39
CA PRO A 143 -5.97 14.23 2.34
C PRO A 143 -5.88 13.25 1.16
N SER A 144 -5.66 13.79 -0.07
CA SER A 144 -5.59 12.94 -1.28
C SER A 144 -4.36 12.04 -1.32
N ARG A 145 -3.21 12.48 -0.80
CA ARG A 145 -1.90 11.83 -0.98
C ARG A 145 -1.18 11.57 0.33
N GLU A 146 -1.85 10.94 1.27
CA GLU A 146 -1.22 10.49 2.53
C GLU A 146 -1.50 9.03 2.76
N GLY A 147 -0.48 8.33 3.31
CA GLY A 147 -0.56 6.95 3.75
C GLY A 147 -0.93 6.80 5.23
N SER A 148 -0.97 5.58 5.71
CA SER A 148 -1.06 5.22 7.13
C SER A 148 -2.15 5.92 7.95
N SER A 149 -3.29 6.26 7.33
CA SER A 149 -4.41 6.98 7.96
C SER A 149 -4.06 8.37 8.52
N ILE A 150 -2.93 8.97 8.10
CA ILE A 150 -2.51 10.30 8.55
C ILE A 150 -3.48 11.35 8.01
N GLY A 151 -4.03 12.19 8.90
CA GLY A 151 -4.97 13.26 8.55
C GLY A 151 -6.39 12.80 8.22
N VAL A 152 -6.71 11.53 8.43
CA VAL A 152 -8.06 10.98 8.29
C VAL A 152 -8.89 11.34 9.53
N SER A 153 -10.13 11.79 9.33
CA SER A 153 -11.06 12.12 10.39
C SER A 153 -12.47 11.62 10.07
N ILE A 154 -13.11 10.93 11.01
CA ILE A 154 -14.53 10.62 10.96
C ILE A 154 -15.27 11.82 11.55
N VAL A 155 -16.19 12.40 10.78
CA VAL A 155 -16.94 13.61 11.13
C VAL A 155 -18.41 13.27 11.26
N HIS A 156 -18.93 13.35 12.49
CA HIS A 156 -20.32 12.99 12.81
C HIS A 156 -21.31 14.15 12.63
N SER A 157 -20.83 15.40 12.67
CA SER A 157 -21.67 16.59 12.53
C SER A 157 -20.91 17.78 11.95
N GLN A 158 -21.65 18.79 11.50
CA GLN A 158 -21.09 20.02 10.94
C GLN A 158 -20.10 20.73 11.87
N GLU A 159 -20.27 20.61 13.18
CA GLU A 159 -19.43 21.25 14.21
C GLU A 159 -17.95 20.86 14.09
N TYR A 160 -17.66 19.59 13.74
CA TYR A 160 -16.28 19.06 13.67
C TYR A 160 -15.66 19.18 12.27
N LEU A 161 -16.44 19.60 11.28
CA LEU A 161 -16.02 19.57 9.88
C LEU A 161 -14.82 20.50 9.60
N ASP A 162 -14.87 21.75 10.09
CA ASP A 162 -13.82 22.74 9.79
C ASP A 162 -12.46 22.35 10.38
N ALA A 163 -12.46 21.74 11.57
CA ALA A 163 -11.24 21.23 12.19
C ALA A 163 -10.63 20.06 11.37
N ALA A 164 -11.47 19.12 10.91
CA ALA A 164 -11.07 18.00 10.08
C ALA A 164 -10.50 18.46 8.72
N LEU A 165 -11.21 19.39 8.05
CA LEU A 165 -10.76 19.98 6.79
C LEU A 165 -9.43 20.71 6.93
N SER A 166 -9.27 21.49 8.01
CA SER A 166 -8.02 22.21 8.30
C SER A 166 -6.85 21.25 8.50
N THR A 167 -7.08 20.14 9.21
CA THR A 167 -6.06 19.10 9.45
C THR A 167 -5.63 18.45 8.13
N ALA A 168 -6.57 18.00 7.32
CA ALA A 168 -6.28 17.37 6.04
C ALA A 168 -5.58 18.32 5.05
N ARG A 169 -5.98 19.61 4.99
CA ARG A 169 -5.39 20.61 4.10
C ARG A 169 -3.94 20.97 4.44
N ARG A 170 -3.55 20.89 5.72
CA ARG A 170 -2.15 21.13 6.12
C ARG A 170 -1.19 20.06 5.60
N LEU A 171 -1.69 18.84 5.38
CA LEU A 171 -0.91 17.72 4.87
C LEU A 171 -0.87 17.72 3.34
N HIS A 172 -2.04 17.95 2.71
CA HIS A 172 -2.15 18.04 1.26
C HIS A 172 -3.27 19.00 0.86
N GLY A 173 -3.05 19.84 -0.16
CA GLY A 173 -4.01 20.87 -0.59
C GLY A 173 -5.35 20.34 -1.12
N VAL A 174 -5.38 19.09 -1.61
CA VAL A 174 -6.59 18.42 -2.09
C VAL A 174 -7.14 17.50 -1.00
N VAL A 175 -8.41 17.70 -0.64
CA VAL A 175 -9.10 16.97 0.41
C VAL A 175 -10.30 16.23 -0.17
N LEU A 176 -10.46 14.96 0.17
CA LEU A 176 -11.65 14.16 -0.11
C LEU A 176 -12.61 14.21 1.08
N VAL A 177 -13.91 14.20 0.75
CA VAL A 177 -14.99 13.84 1.66
C VAL A 177 -15.66 12.58 1.12
N GLU A 178 -15.85 11.58 1.98
CA GLU A 178 -16.43 10.28 1.61
C GLU A 178 -17.54 9.89 2.59
N GLU A 179 -18.46 9.04 2.16
CA GLU A 179 -19.41 8.43 3.08
C GLU A 179 -18.67 7.60 4.14
N TYR A 180 -19.13 7.67 5.37
CA TYR A 180 -18.65 6.79 6.42
C TYR A 180 -19.32 5.41 6.29
N VAL A 181 -18.56 4.41 5.85
CA VAL A 181 -19.04 3.03 5.70
C VAL A 181 -18.67 2.24 6.95
N ARG A 182 -19.67 1.68 7.63
CA ARG A 182 -19.43 0.72 8.73
C ARG A 182 -19.26 -0.69 8.17
N GLY A 183 -18.16 -1.34 8.54
CA GLY A 183 -17.87 -2.70 8.08
C GLY A 183 -16.71 -3.32 8.85
N ARG A 184 -16.49 -4.61 8.59
CA ARG A 184 -15.28 -5.33 8.99
C ARG A 184 -14.16 -4.89 8.07
N GLU A 185 -13.00 -4.59 8.61
CA GLU A 185 -11.82 -4.19 7.83
C GLU A 185 -11.10 -5.44 7.35
N ILE A 186 -11.10 -5.64 6.04
CA ILE A 186 -10.49 -6.80 5.37
C ILE A 186 -9.40 -6.31 4.44
N GLU A 187 -8.20 -6.83 4.59
CA GLU A 187 -7.12 -6.56 3.65
C GLU A 187 -6.80 -7.80 2.84
N VAL A 188 -6.69 -7.62 1.53
CA VAL A 188 -6.41 -8.67 0.55
C VAL A 188 -5.02 -8.45 -0.04
N ALA A 189 -4.14 -9.45 0.09
CA ALA A 189 -2.83 -9.44 -0.56
C ALA A 189 -2.91 -10.06 -1.95
N VAL A 190 -2.34 -9.36 -2.94
CA VAL A 190 -2.23 -9.81 -4.33
C VAL A 190 -0.76 -9.84 -4.71
N LEU A 191 -0.32 -10.88 -5.41
CA LEU A 191 1.02 -11.00 -5.98
C LEU A 191 0.90 -11.44 -7.43
N ASP A 192 1.41 -10.62 -8.35
CA ASP A 192 1.36 -10.86 -9.80
C ASP A 192 -0.04 -11.19 -10.33
N GLY A 193 -1.06 -10.48 -9.81
CA GLY A 193 -2.46 -10.64 -10.19
C GLY A 193 -3.20 -11.78 -9.50
N GLU A 194 -2.50 -12.62 -8.74
CA GLU A 194 -3.10 -13.73 -7.98
C GLU A 194 -3.29 -13.34 -6.50
N VAL A 195 -4.46 -13.66 -5.95
CA VAL A 195 -4.73 -13.41 -4.53
C VAL A 195 -3.98 -14.42 -3.68
N LEU A 196 -3.11 -13.91 -2.80
CA LEU A 196 -2.43 -14.73 -1.79
C LEU A 196 -3.38 -15.13 -0.65
N GLY A 197 -4.25 -14.23 -0.25
CA GLY A 197 -5.17 -14.44 0.86
C GLY A 197 -5.64 -13.12 1.46
N GLU A 198 -6.30 -13.23 2.63
CA GLU A 198 -6.89 -12.09 3.32
C GLU A 198 -6.65 -12.12 4.83
N VAL A 199 -6.77 -10.96 5.45
CA VAL A 199 -6.74 -10.76 6.90
C VAL A 199 -7.90 -9.87 7.32
N GLU A 200 -8.54 -10.16 8.45
CA GLU A 200 -9.43 -9.23 9.13
C GLU A 200 -8.67 -8.49 10.23
N ILE A 201 -8.81 -7.17 10.23
CA ILE A 201 -8.27 -6.30 11.27
C ILE A 201 -9.38 -5.97 12.26
N GLN A 202 -9.14 -6.22 13.53
CA GLN A 202 -10.04 -5.88 14.63
C GLN A 202 -9.34 -4.90 15.57
N PRO A 203 -9.40 -3.59 15.29
CA PRO A 203 -8.89 -2.58 16.21
C PRO A 203 -9.76 -2.52 17.46
N LEU A 204 -9.19 -2.13 18.60
CA LEU A 204 -9.98 -1.86 19.82
C LEU A 204 -10.72 -0.51 19.76
N THR A 205 -10.34 0.36 18.84
CA THR A 205 -10.96 1.67 18.59
C THR A 205 -11.90 1.62 17.39
N GLU A 206 -12.77 2.61 17.25
CA GLU A 206 -13.71 2.71 16.12
C GLU A 206 -12.99 2.79 14.76
N PHE A 207 -11.70 3.11 14.73
CA PHE A 207 -10.92 3.31 13.51
C PHE A 207 -9.49 2.77 13.64
N TYR A 208 -8.98 2.14 12.58
CA TYR A 208 -7.62 1.64 12.48
C TYR A 208 -6.67 2.78 12.09
N ASP A 209 -6.32 3.61 13.08
CA ASP A 209 -5.47 4.79 12.93
C ASP A 209 -3.97 4.45 12.93
N TYR A 210 -3.12 5.47 12.73
CA TYR A 210 -1.66 5.33 12.77
C TYR A 210 -1.15 4.70 14.08
N ALA A 211 -1.74 5.08 15.21
CA ALA A 211 -1.35 4.52 16.51
C ALA A 211 -1.71 3.03 16.61
N ALA A 212 -2.87 2.60 16.08
CA ALA A 212 -3.27 1.21 16.03
C ALA A 212 -2.38 0.39 15.06
N LYS A 213 -1.89 1.02 13.97
CA LYS A 213 -1.00 0.38 12.99
C LYS A 213 0.41 0.12 13.52
N TYR A 214 1.00 1.08 14.25
CA TYR A 214 2.44 1.07 14.53
C TYR A 214 2.83 1.18 16.00
N GLN A 215 1.99 1.73 16.87
CA GLN A 215 2.34 2.04 18.27
C GLN A 215 1.66 1.11 19.27
N ARG A 216 0.42 0.68 19.01
CA ARG A 216 -0.38 -0.13 19.90
C ARG A 216 -0.17 -1.63 19.61
N ASN A 217 -0.35 -2.47 20.64
CA ASN A 217 -0.22 -3.93 20.53
C ASN A 217 -1.56 -4.65 20.73
N ASP A 218 -2.65 -3.91 20.74
CA ASP A 218 -3.99 -4.40 21.09
C ASP A 218 -4.88 -4.70 19.88
N THR A 219 -4.42 -4.39 18.66
CA THR A 219 -5.10 -4.77 17.41
C THR A 219 -4.99 -6.28 17.19
N LYS A 220 -6.13 -6.94 16.95
CA LYS A 220 -6.15 -8.36 16.59
C LYS A 220 -6.17 -8.51 15.06
N TYR A 221 -5.40 -9.48 14.58
CA TYR A 221 -5.34 -9.86 13.18
C TYR A 221 -5.80 -11.31 13.04
N LEU A 222 -6.90 -11.53 12.32
CA LEU A 222 -7.43 -12.86 12.05
C LEU A 222 -7.00 -13.29 10.64
N VAL A 223 -6.08 -14.26 10.57
CA VAL A 223 -5.50 -14.77 9.31
C VAL A 223 -5.67 -16.29 9.25
N PRO A 224 -6.43 -16.84 8.30
CA PRO A 224 -7.30 -16.13 7.36
C PRO A 224 -8.47 -15.44 8.07
N ALA A 225 -9.07 -14.45 7.44
CA ALA A 225 -10.27 -13.80 7.95
C ALA A 225 -11.43 -14.82 8.08
N PRO A 226 -12.24 -14.77 9.15
CA PRO A 226 -13.37 -15.68 9.33
C PRO A 226 -14.56 -15.27 8.42
N LEU A 227 -14.39 -15.50 7.13
CA LEU A 227 -15.35 -15.19 6.07
C LEU A 227 -16.09 -16.47 5.63
N SER A 228 -17.36 -16.32 5.30
CA SER A 228 -18.05 -17.34 4.53
C SER A 228 -17.45 -17.49 3.13
N ALA A 229 -17.72 -18.59 2.43
CA ALA A 229 -17.20 -18.80 1.08
C ALA A 229 -17.64 -17.69 0.11
N VAL A 230 -18.85 -17.16 0.25
CA VAL A 230 -19.39 -16.07 -0.58
C VAL A 230 -18.67 -14.75 -0.27
N GLU A 231 -18.50 -14.40 1.00
CA GLU A 231 -17.78 -13.18 1.41
C GLU A 231 -16.33 -13.23 0.95
N ARG A 232 -15.65 -14.38 1.11
CA ARG A 232 -14.26 -14.56 0.67
C ARG A 232 -14.14 -14.36 -0.84
N GLN A 233 -15.01 -15.00 -1.63
CA GLN A 233 -15.01 -14.82 -3.08
C GLN A 233 -15.22 -13.34 -3.46
N LEU A 234 -16.13 -12.65 -2.78
CA LEU A 234 -16.42 -11.24 -3.02
C LEU A 234 -15.21 -10.33 -2.75
N VAL A 235 -14.54 -10.47 -1.58
CA VAL A 235 -13.40 -9.63 -1.22
C VAL A 235 -12.18 -9.96 -2.07
N HIS A 236 -11.96 -11.24 -2.41
CA HIS A 236 -10.88 -11.65 -3.31
C HIS A 236 -11.07 -11.09 -4.73
N ASP A 237 -12.29 -11.18 -5.29
CA ASP A 237 -12.58 -10.62 -6.61
C ASP A 237 -12.38 -9.10 -6.61
N LEU A 238 -12.91 -8.40 -5.60
CA LEU A 238 -12.76 -6.95 -5.49
C LEU A 238 -11.28 -6.55 -5.35
N GLY A 239 -10.50 -7.22 -4.50
CA GLY A 239 -9.08 -6.96 -4.33
C GLY A 239 -8.27 -7.15 -5.61
N ARG A 240 -8.48 -8.29 -6.30
CA ARG A 240 -7.84 -8.60 -7.59
C ARG A 240 -8.23 -7.58 -8.67
N ARG A 241 -9.51 -7.20 -8.76
CA ARG A 241 -10.00 -6.21 -9.73
C ARG A 241 -9.44 -4.82 -9.45
N ALA A 242 -9.35 -4.39 -8.18
CA ALA A 242 -8.78 -3.10 -7.80
C ALA A 242 -7.28 -3.03 -8.15
N HIS A 243 -6.51 -4.12 -7.88
CA HIS A 243 -5.13 -4.26 -8.33
C HIS A 243 -4.99 -4.09 -9.85
N ALA A 244 -5.81 -4.81 -10.62
CA ALA A 244 -5.77 -4.78 -12.07
C ALA A 244 -6.21 -3.42 -12.65
N ALA A 245 -7.25 -2.79 -12.07
CA ALA A 245 -7.78 -1.50 -12.53
C ALA A 245 -6.75 -0.37 -12.44
N LEU A 246 -5.91 -0.37 -11.41
CA LEU A 246 -4.82 0.60 -11.28
C LEU A 246 -3.57 0.23 -12.09
N GLY A 247 -3.55 -0.93 -12.76
CA GLY A 247 -2.39 -1.43 -13.49
C GLY A 247 -1.24 -1.85 -12.57
N CYS A 248 -1.54 -2.28 -11.35
CA CYS A 248 -0.53 -2.74 -10.42
C CYS A 248 0.18 -4.00 -10.91
N SER A 249 1.42 -4.18 -10.49
CA SER A 249 2.23 -5.37 -10.74
C SER A 249 3.05 -5.72 -9.50
N GLY A 250 3.56 -6.96 -9.44
CA GLY A 250 4.21 -7.47 -8.24
C GLY A 250 3.23 -7.58 -7.08
N VAL A 251 3.68 -7.21 -5.88
CA VAL A 251 2.86 -7.27 -4.67
C VAL A 251 2.03 -6.01 -4.47
N SER A 252 0.77 -6.18 -4.06
CA SER A 252 -0.07 -5.09 -3.54
C SER A 252 -0.95 -5.57 -2.39
N ARG A 253 -1.52 -4.62 -1.64
CA ARG A 253 -2.52 -4.86 -0.62
C ARG A 253 -3.73 -3.96 -0.91
N THR A 254 -4.91 -4.57 -1.00
CA THR A 254 -6.16 -3.84 -1.15
C THR A 254 -6.89 -3.79 0.18
N ASP A 255 -7.19 -2.60 0.66
CA ASP A 255 -7.87 -2.34 1.92
C ASP A 255 -9.37 -2.18 1.66
N LEU A 256 -10.18 -3.03 2.27
CA LEU A 256 -11.62 -3.18 2.02
C LEU A 256 -12.43 -3.04 3.30
N LEU A 257 -13.68 -2.57 3.17
CA LEU A 257 -14.70 -2.72 4.21
C LEU A 257 -15.77 -3.69 3.73
N LEU A 258 -16.06 -4.71 4.55
CA LEU A 258 -17.16 -5.65 4.34
C LEU A 258 -18.29 -5.31 5.31
N THR A 259 -19.40 -4.79 4.78
CA THR A 259 -20.56 -4.38 5.57
C THR A 259 -21.41 -5.58 6.04
N ALA A 260 -22.23 -5.37 7.06
CA ALA A 260 -23.19 -6.37 7.53
C ALA A 260 -24.25 -6.75 6.48
N SER A 261 -24.46 -5.90 5.46
CA SER A 261 -25.36 -6.21 4.34
C SER A 261 -24.71 -7.04 3.23
N GLY A 262 -23.42 -7.41 3.39
CA GLY A 262 -22.66 -8.14 2.38
C GLY A 262 -22.11 -7.27 1.25
N ARG A 263 -22.12 -5.94 1.37
CA ARG A 263 -21.46 -5.03 0.45
C ARG A 263 -19.98 -4.95 0.82
N ALA A 264 -19.07 -5.17 -0.13
CA ALA A 264 -17.64 -4.91 0.02
C ALA A 264 -17.27 -3.64 -0.73
N VAL A 265 -16.50 -2.73 -0.10
CA VAL A 265 -16.05 -1.48 -0.71
C VAL A 265 -14.54 -1.34 -0.60
N CYS A 266 -13.89 -0.91 -1.68
CA CYS A 266 -12.46 -0.68 -1.73
C CYS A 266 -12.12 0.72 -1.19
N LEU A 267 -11.27 0.78 -0.20
CA LEU A 267 -10.76 2.02 0.38
C LEU A 267 -9.53 2.53 -0.36
N GLU A 268 -8.56 1.66 -0.62
CA GLU A 268 -7.31 1.99 -1.31
C GLU A 268 -6.57 0.72 -1.75
N VAL A 269 -5.57 0.90 -2.60
CA VAL A 269 -4.60 -0.13 -2.96
C VAL A 269 -3.21 0.40 -2.63
N ASP A 270 -2.49 -0.32 -1.77
CA ASP A 270 -1.10 -0.07 -1.42
C ASP A 270 -0.20 -0.89 -2.35
N THR A 271 0.66 -0.21 -3.11
CA THR A 271 1.54 -0.83 -4.11
C THR A 271 2.89 -1.28 -3.58
N LEU A 272 3.26 -0.86 -2.37
CA LEU A 272 4.48 -1.27 -1.66
C LEU A 272 4.17 -1.60 -0.20
N PRO A 273 3.37 -2.64 0.07
CA PRO A 273 2.96 -2.97 1.43
C PRO A 273 4.16 -3.31 2.31
N GLY A 274 4.10 -2.91 3.58
CA GLY A 274 5.17 -3.15 4.54
C GLY A 274 5.54 -4.63 4.66
N LEU A 275 6.83 -4.89 4.93
CA LEU A 275 7.42 -6.23 5.03
C LEU A 275 8.08 -6.49 6.41
N THR A 276 7.68 -5.73 7.44
CA THR A 276 8.11 -5.97 8.82
C THR A 276 7.45 -7.24 9.40
N GLU A 277 7.86 -7.66 10.58
CA GLU A 277 7.26 -8.82 11.30
C GLU A 277 5.78 -8.60 11.65
N ARG A 278 5.36 -7.34 11.73
CA ARG A 278 3.97 -6.97 12.03
C ARG A 278 3.13 -6.78 10.79
N SER A 279 3.75 -6.64 9.63
CA SER A 279 3.08 -6.36 8.37
C SER A 279 2.17 -7.51 7.94
N LEU A 280 1.09 -7.16 7.25
CA LEU A 280 -0.02 -8.08 6.98
C LEU A 280 0.28 -9.02 5.80
N VAL A 281 0.93 -8.52 4.74
CA VAL A 281 1.29 -9.37 3.60
C VAL A 281 2.19 -10.53 4.00
N PRO A 282 3.25 -10.38 4.82
CA PRO A 282 4.02 -11.51 5.34
C PRO A 282 3.17 -12.51 6.15
N LYS A 283 2.23 -12.02 6.98
CA LYS A 283 1.35 -12.91 7.77
C LYS A 283 0.40 -13.72 6.88
N ILE A 284 -0.18 -13.07 5.85
CA ILE A 284 -1.04 -13.73 4.87
C ILE A 284 -0.23 -14.79 4.12
N ALA A 285 0.97 -14.46 3.64
CA ALA A 285 1.84 -15.39 2.94
C ALA A 285 2.21 -16.61 3.80
N GLU A 286 2.59 -16.39 5.06
CA GLU A 286 2.92 -17.46 6.01
C GLU A 286 1.73 -18.41 6.24
N GLN A 287 0.51 -17.87 6.37
CA GLN A 287 -0.71 -18.67 6.49
C GLN A 287 -0.97 -19.53 5.24
N CYS A 288 -0.51 -19.09 4.07
CA CYS A 288 -0.59 -19.84 2.81
C CYS A 288 0.62 -20.77 2.59
N GLY A 289 1.46 -20.96 3.61
CA GLY A 289 2.64 -21.83 3.55
C GLY A 289 3.85 -21.22 2.82
N ILE A 290 3.84 -19.90 2.56
CA ILE A 290 4.93 -19.17 1.91
C ILE A 290 5.77 -18.49 2.99
N ALA A 291 6.95 -19.03 3.28
CA ALA A 291 7.88 -18.45 4.24
C ALA A 291 8.39 -17.08 3.74
N PHE A 292 8.74 -16.18 4.68
CA PHE A 292 9.14 -14.83 4.34
C PHE A 292 10.30 -14.74 3.31
N PRO A 293 11.36 -15.56 3.38
CA PRO A 293 12.39 -15.54 2.34
C PRO A 293 11.87 -15.95 0.95
N GLU A 294 10.91 -16.86 0.89
CA GLU A 294 10.27 -17.24 -0.37
C GLU A 294 9.36 -16.12 -0.89
N LEU A 295 8.64 -15.43 0.00
CA LEU A 295 7.86 -14.25 -0.39
C LEU A 295 8.76 -13.17 -1.02
N CYS A 296 9.93 -12.90 -0.41
CA CYS A 296 10.91 -11.95 -0.97
C CYS A 296 11.42 -12.39 -2.35
N GLU A 297 11.69 -13.70 -2.55
CA GLU A 297 12.09 -14.22 -3.86
C GLU A 297 10.97 -14.05 -4.92
N ARG A 298 9.72 -14.34 -4.54
CA ARG A 298 8.57 -14.17 -5.45
C ARG A 298 8.36 -12.71 -5.83
N ILE A 299 8.49 -11.79 -4.86
CA ILE A 299 8.43 -10.35 -5.14
C ILE A 299 9.62 -9.93 -6.03
N LEU A 300 10.83 -10.40 -5.76
CA LEU A 300 12.01 -10.10 -6.59
C LEU A 300 11.83 -10.61 -8.02
N ALA A 301 11.20 -11.76 -8.20
CA ALA A 301 10.93 -12.35 -9.52
C ALA A 301 10.03 -11.49 -10.42
N SER A 302 9.21 -10.60 -9.81
CA SER A 302 8.37 -9.65 -10.54
C SER A 302 9.13 -8.41 -11.06
N ALA A 303 10.43 -8.29 -10.74
CA ALA A 303 11.22 -7.14 -11.14
C ALA A 303 11.36 -7.03 -12.66
N ALA A 304 11.01 -5.87 -13.21
CA ALA A 304 11.07 -5.56 -14.63
C ALA A 304 11.16 -4.05 -14.83
N LEU A 305 11.54 -3.60 -16.02
CA LEU A 305 11.21 -2.27 -16.53
C LEU A 305 9.74 -2.29 -16.98
N LYS A 306 8.99 -1.22 -16.70
CA LYS A 306 7.51 -1.19 -16.81
C LYS A 306 7.00 0.07 -17.51
N ALA A 307 7.90 0.91 -18.07
CA ALA A 307 7.55 2.07 -18.88
C ALA A 307 7.25 1.69 -20.33
#